data_43d3857b0fe3a65706ff4c3c4b275c09
#
_entry.id   43d3857b0fe3a65706ff4c3c4b275c09
#
_cell.length_a   1.000
_cell.length_b   1.000
_cell.length_c   1.000
_cell.angle_alpha   90.00
_cell.angle_beta   90.00
_cell.angle_gamma   90.00
#
_symmetry.space_group_name_H-M   'P 1'
#
loop_
_entity.id
_entity.type
_entity.pdbx_description
1 polymer ?
#
loop_
_entity_poly.entity_id
_entity_poly.type
_entity_poly.pdbx_seq_one_letter_code
_entity_poly.pdbx_strand_id
1 'polypeptide(L)'
;MSQKSAIDKQPIIAKAAIHEGDTGSPEVQVALLTARINHLTEHLKTNKSDNHSRRGLFKMVGRRRNLLAYLQKKDINRYRALIAELGLRK
;
A
#
# COMPACT_ATOMS: atom_id res chain seq x y z
N MET A 1 -2.88 -12.42 17.42
CA MET A 1 -2.57 -12.28 17.17
C MET A 1 -2.22 -12.10 16.58
N SER A 2 -2.00 -12.00 16.41
CA SER A 2 -1.54 -11.85 15.97
C SER A 2 -1.14 -11.58 15.18
N GLN A 3 -1.10 -11.46 14.69
CA GLN A 3 -0.68 -11.13 13.91
C GLN A 3 -0.24 -10.26 13.61
N LYS A 4 0.01 -10.03 13.92
CA LYS A 4 0.41 -9.11 14.16
C LYS A 4 1.15 -8.76 13.32
N SER A 5 1.35 -9.00 13.20
CA SER A 5 1.60 -8.85 12.35
C SER A 5 2.64 -9.16 11.57
N ALA A 6 2.49 -9.72 10.60
CA ALA A 6 3.44 -9.93 9.59
C ALA A 6 3.92 -8.64 8.94
N ILE A 7 3.24 -7.57 9.17
CA ILE A 7 3.60 -6.27 8.60
C ILE A 7 3.98 -5.31 9.71
N ASP A 8 5.20 -4.81 9.66
CA ASP A 8 5.66 -3.78 10.56
C ASP A 8 5.50 -2.45 9.84
N LYS A 9 4.62 -1.62 10.34
CA LYS A 9 4.28 -0.35 9.70
C LYS A 9 5.35 0.72 9.83
N GLN A 10 6.12 0.69 10.90
CA GLN A 10 7.07 1.76 11.17
C GLN A 10 8.11 1.93 10.08
N PRO A 11 8.78 0.87 9.61
CA PRO A 11 9.74 1.06 8.52
C PRO A 11 9.08 1.54 7.23
N ILE A 12 7.85 1.10 6.96
CA ILE A 12 7.14 1.51 5.77
C ILE A 12 6.79 2.99 5.82
N ILE A 13 6.32 3.45 6.97
CA ILE A 13 5.97 4.85 7.17
C ILE A 13 7.21 5.71 7.04
N ALA A 14 8.31 5.32 7.69
CA ALA A 14 9.54 6.08 7.67
C ALA A 14 10.08 6.24 6.26
N LYS A 15 10.02 5.16 5.47
CA LYS A 15 10.55 5.18 4.12
C LYS A 15 9.75 6.06 3.20
N ALA A 16 8.44 6.09 3.35
CA ALA A 16 7.55 6.82 2.45
C ALA A 16 7.23 8.23 2.92
N ALA A 17 7.53 8.56 4.17
CA ALA A 17 7.17 9.86 4.74
C ALA A 17 7.90 10.99 4.03
N ILE A 18 7.20 12.09 3.79
CA ILE A 18 7.79 13.26 3.17
C ILE A 18 8.38 14.20 4.23
N HIS A 19 8.04 13.98 5.48
CA HIS A 19 8.65 14.70 6.58
C HIS A 19 8.51 13.86 7.83
N GLU A 20 9.29 14.21 8.83
CA GLU A 20 9.28 13.48 10.09
C GLU A 20 7.88 13.52 10.71
N GLY A 21 7.40 12.37 11.15
CA GLY A 21 6.08 12.27 11.75
C GLY A 21 4.95 12.11 10.76
N ASP A 22 5.25 12.06 9.45
CA ASP A 22 4.22 11.91 8.44
C ASP A 22 3.67 10.49 8.43
N THR A 23 2.41 10.34 8.77
CA THR A 23 1.73 9.05 8.75
C THR A 23 0.46 9.08 7.91
N GLY A 24 0.10 10.24 7.38
CA GLY A 24 -1.15 10.42 6.66
C GLY A 24 -1.06 10.88 5.23
N SER A 25 0.15 11.10 4.72
CA SER A 25 0.26 11.55 3.33
C SER A 25 -0.16 10.45 2.37
N PRO A 26 -0.54 10.80 1.13
CA PRO A 26 -0.87 9.78 0.13
C PRO A 26 0.26 8.78 -0.06
N GLU A 27 1.51 9.24 -0.02
CA GLU A 27 2.66 8.36 -0.17
C GLU A 27 2.69 7.28 0.92
N VAL A 28 2.48 7.68 2.17
CA VAL A 28 2.47 6.73 3.27
C VAL A 28 1.31 5.76 3.14
N GLN A 29 0.13 6.27 2.79
CA GLN A 29 -1.04 5.43 2.64
C GLN A 29 -0.86 4.40 1.53
N VAL A 30 -0.28 4.81 0.40
CA VAL A 30 -0.03 3.89 -0.71
C VAL A 30 1.01 2.84 -0.31
N ALA A 31 2.04 3.25 0.41
CA ALA A 31 3.07 2.30 0.85
C ALA A 31 2.48 1.25 1.79
N LEU A 32 1.64 1.68 2.74
CA LEU A 32 1.00 0.74 3.66
C LEU A 32 0.06 -0.20 2.93
N LEU A 33 -0.73 0.33 1.99
CA LEU A 33 -1.63 -0.50 1.21
C LEU A 33 -0.86 -1.51 0.38
N THR A 34 0.26 -1.09 -0.22
CA THR A 34 1.08 -1.98 -1.02
C THR A 34 1.60 -3.14 -0.19
N ALA A 35 2.08 -2.87 1.02
CA ALA A 35 2.56 -3.92 1.92
C ALA A 35 1.42 -4.89 2.27
N ARG A 36 0.25 -4.37 2.58
CA ARG A 36 -0.90 -5.21 2.92
C ARG A 36 -1.38 -6.03 1.73
N ILE A 37 -1.40 -5.42 0.54
CA ILE A 37 -1.80 -6.11 -0.67
C ILE A 37 -0.84 -7.27 -0.94
N ASN A 38 0.46 -7.04 -0.83
CA ASN A 38 1.45 -8.08 -1.05
C ASN A 38 1.30 -9.22 -0.04
N HIS A 39 1.08 -8.86 1.23
CA HIS A 39 0.89 -9.86 2.27
C HIS A 39 -0.35 -10.71 2.01
N LEU A 40 -1.44 -10.08 1.64
CA LEU A 40 -2.69 -10.78 1.40
C LEU A 40 -2.63 -11.61 0.12
N THR A 41 -1.91 -11.13 -0.88
CA THR A 41 -1.70 -11.88 -2.11
C THR A 41 -0.98 -13.19 -1.82
N GLU A 42 0.05 -13.14 -0.97
CA GLU A 42 0.76 -14.37 -0.57
C GLU A 42 -0.15 -15.30 0.22
N HIS A 43 -0.96 -14.74 1.11
CA HIS A 43 -1.92 -15.53 1.88
C HIS A 43 -2.87 -16.28 0.96
N LEU A 44 -3.36 -15.62 -0.09
CA LEU A 44 -4.33 -16.22 -0.98
C LEU A 44 -3.74 -17.30 -1.89
N LYS A 45 -2.43 -17.35 -2.03
CA LYS A 45 -1.79 -18.42 -2.80
C LYS A 45 -2.01 -19.77 -2.14
N THR A 46 -2.06 -19.82 -0.82
CA THR A 46 -2.26 -21.06 -0.09
C THR A 46 -3.68 -21.19 0.46
N ASN A 47 -4.47 -20.13 0.41
CA ASN A 47 -5.85 -20.13 0.92
C ASN A 47 -6.80 -19.63 -0.15
N LYS A 48 -6.87 -20.36 -1.24
CA LYS A 48 -7.59 -19.91 -2.44
C LYS A 48 -9.09 -19.74 -2.25
N SER A 49 -9.66 -20.45 -1.28
CA SER A 49 -11.09 -20.36 -1.05
C SER A 49 -11.47 -19.28 -0.04
N ASP A 50 -10.51 -18.49 0.42
CA ASP A 50 -10.77 -17.43 1.37
C ASP A 50 -11.34 -16.21 0.64
N ASN A 51 -12.65 -16.24 0.40
CA ASN A 51 -13.31 -15.17 -0.34
C ASN A 51 -13.37 -13.86 0.43
N HIS A 52 -13.35 -13.94 1.74
CA HIS A 52 -13.37 -12.77 2.59
C HIS A 52 -12.10 -11.94 2.37
N SER A 53 -10.96 -12.62 2.40
CA SER A 53 -9.68 -11.97 2.17
C SER A 53 -9.56 -11.45 0.74
N ARG A 54 -10.08 -12.20 -0.24
CA ARG A 54 -10.05 -11.77 -1.63
C ARG A 54 -10.83 -10.47 -1.82
N ARG A 55 -11.97 -10.36 -1.17
CA ARG A 55 -12.77 -9.15 -1.24
C ARG A 55 -12.02 -7.97 -0.63
N GLY A 56 -11.36 -8.21 0.52
CA GLY A 56 -10.55 -7.18 1.15
C GLY A 56 -9.41 -6.74 0.26
N LEU A 57 -8.77 -7.69 -0.42
CA LEU A 57 -7.69 -7.39 -1.35
C LEU A 57 -8.17 -6.46 -2.47
N PHE A 58 -9.31 -6.78 -3.07
CA PHE A 58 -9.84 -5.94 -4.14
C PHE A 58 -10.14 -4.52 -3.67
N LYS A 59 -10.66 -4.38 -2.45
CA LYS A 59 -10.93 -3.06 -1.89
C LYS A 59 -9.65 -2.25 -1.71
N MET A 60 -8.59 -2.91 -1.25
CA MET A 60 -7.31 -2.24 -1.06
C MET A 60 -6.67 -1.84 -2.38
N VAL A 61 -6.79 -2.68 -3.39
CA VAL A 61 -6.27 -2.35 -4.73
C VAL A 61 -7.00 -1.13 -5.29
N GLY A 62 -8.32 -1.08 -5.14
CA GLY A 62 -9.10 0.06 -5.60
C GLY A 62 -8.72 1.34 -4.88
N ARG A 63 -8.54 1.24 -3.57
CA ARG A 63 -8.16 2.40 -2.77
C ARG A 63 -6.78 2.91 -3.16
N ARG A 64 -5.83 2.01 -3.36
CA ARG A 64 -4.49 2.39 -3.79
C ARG A 64 -4.53 3.09 -5.14
N ARG A 65 -5.32 2.57 -6.07
CA ARG A 65 -5.46 3.18 -7.38
C ARG A 65 -5.99 4.61 -7.28
N ASN A 66 -6.98 4.81 -6.42
CA ASN A 66 -7.56 6.15 -6.24
C ASN A 66 -6.56 7.12 -5.63
N LEU A 67 -5.78 6.66 -4.66
CA LEU A 67 -4.75 7.49 -4.05
C LEU A 67 -3.67 7.86 -5.05
N LEU A 68 -3.27 6.91 -5.88
CA LEU A 68 -2.26 7.16 -6.91
C LEU A 68 -2.78 8.14 -7.97
N ALA A 69 -4.05 8.00 -8.36
CA ALA A 69 -4.63 8.92 -9.32
C ALA A 69 -4.68 10.34 -8.75
N TYR A 70 -5.05 10.46 -7.48
CA TYR A 70 -5.07 11.74 -6.80
C TYR A 70 -3.68 12.38 -6.78
N LEU A 71 -2.67 11.60 -6.42
CA LEU A 71 -1.30 12.08 -6.33
C LEU A 71 -0.76 12.49 -7.70
N GLN A 72 -1.06 11.72 -8.73
CA GLN A 72 -0.64 12.02 -10.09
C GLN A 72 -1.17 13.37 -10.54
N LYS A 73 -2.41 13.66 -10.17
CA LYS A 73 -3.04 14.91 -10.53
C LYS A 73 -2.48 16.07 -9.73
N LYS A 74 -2.18 15.82 -8.48
CA LYS A 74 -1.74 16.88 -7.57
C LYS A 74 -0.27 17.21 -7.75
N ASP A 75 0.58 16.22 -7.92
CA ASP A 75 2.02 16.41 -8.03
C ASP A 75 2.62 15.23 -8.77
N ILE A 76 2.81 15.41 -10.07
CA ILE A 76 3.28 14.32 -10.93
C ILE A 76 4.66 13.82 -10.53
N ASN A 77 5.52 14.70 -10.01
CA ASN A 77 6.87 14.30 -9.62
C ASN A 77 6.84 13.38 -8.39
N ARG A 78 5.99 13.69 -7.43
CA ARG A 78 5.81 12.83 -6.27
C ARG A 78 5.24 11.48 -6.66
N TYR A 79 4.30 11.48 -7.61
CA TYR A 79 3.72 10.25 -8.12
C TYR A 79 4.78 9.37 -8.77
N ARG A 80 5.61 9.95 -9.62
CA ARG A 80 6.66 9.19 -10.31
C ARG A 80 7.69 8.64 -9.34
N ALA A 81 8.07 9.43 -8.36
CA ALA A 81 9.03 8.99 -7.35
C ALA A 81 8.47 7.81 -6.55
N LEU A 82 7.20 7.90 -6.18
CA LEU A 82 6.57 6.84 -5.40
C LEU A 82 6.46 5.54 -6.19
N ILE A 83 6.06 5.64 -7.45
CA ILE A 83 5.94 4.45 -8.30
C ILE A 83 7.28 3.76 -8.45
N ALA A 84 8.34 4.54 -8.65
CA ALA A 84 9.69 4.00 -8.77
C ALA A 84 10.12 3.35 -7.45
N GLU A 85 9.85 4.01 -6.34
CA GLU A 85 10.23 3.52 -5.02
C GLU A 85 9.57 2.19 -4.69
N LEU A 86 8.30 2.05 -5.03
CA LEU A 86 7.52 0.85 -4.69
C LEU A 86 7.50 -0.20 -5.79
N GLY A 87 8.09 0.09 -6.93
CA GLY A 87 8.11 -0.84 -8.05
C GLY A 87 6.75 -1.07 -8.66
N LEU A 88 5.87 -0.08 -8.59
CA LEU A 88 4.53 -0.19 -9.14
C LEU A 88 4.52 0.20 -10.61
N ARG A 89 3.51 -0.32 -11.32
CA ARG A 89 3.36 0.05 -12.67
C ARG A 89 2.22 0.96 -12.79
N LYS A 90 2.25 2.05 -12.57
CA LYS A 90 1.17 2.95 -12.61
C LYS A 90 -0.03 2.58 -11.80
#